data_bb4b47b19bfc48c39144faa96593cc3c
#
_entry.id   bb4b47b19bfc48c39144faa96593cc3c
#
_cell.length_a   1.000
_cell.length_b   1.000
_cell.length_c   1.000
_cell.angle_alpha   90.00
_cell.angle_beta   90.00
_cell.angle_gamma   90.00
#
_symmetry.space_group_name_H-M   'P 1'
#
loop_
_entity.id
_entity.type
_entity.pdbx_description
1 polymer ?
#
loop_
_entity_poly.entity_id
_entity_poly.type
_entity_poly.pdbx_seq_one_letter_code
_entity_poly.pdbx_strand_id
1 'polypeptide(L)'
;MIHHDIPPQEFLKYVHTIDLSFMKEDKVMRSELELLDMEKFIFTNGSADHAENILTHLGIYDLFGRERVFDIQDAGYIPKPEAKTFDLMTKKFGINPKETIYIEDIAKNLSIGFKRGCTTVWLINDEHFGKIDSNKDYISHKIENLSLFLKEIRLLKSQ
;
A
#
# COMPACT_ATOMS: atom_id res chain seq x y z
N MET A 1 2.13 5.10 -19.30
CA MET A 1 2.23 4.01 -20.27
C MET A 1 1.34 4.20 -21.50
N ILE A 2 0.19 4.84 -21.39
CA ILE A 2 -0.70 5.12 -22.55
C ILE A 2 -0.13 6.20 -23.49
N HIS A 3 0.85 6.98 -23.04
CA HIS A 3 1.40 8.12 -23.78
C HIS A 3 2.84 7.93 -24.29
N HIS A 4 3.47 6.81 -24.04
CA HIS A 4 4.84 6.49 -24.47
C HIS A 4 4.85 5.05 -24.91
N ASP A 5 5.28 4.76 -26.14
CA ASP A 5 5.38 3.41 -26.73
C ASP A 5 6.46 2.53 -26.04
N ILE A 6 6.63 2.67 -24.74
CA ILE A 6 7.58 1.89 -23.94
C ILE A 6 6.84 0.68 -23.36
N PRO A 7 7.31 -0.53 -23.61
CA PRO A 7 6.74 -1.74 -23.00
C PRO A 7 6.72 -1.62 -21.47
N PRO A 8 5.62 -2.01 -20.80
CA PRO A 8 5.50 -1.90 -19.33
C PRO A 8 6.66 -2.52 -18.57
N GLN A 9 7.18 -3.64 -19.05
CA GLN A 9 8.31 -4.37 -18.44
C GLN A 9 9.63 -3.57 -18.50
N GLU A 10 9.89 -2.84 -19.57
CA GLU A 10 11.09 -2.02 -19.69
C GLU A 10 11.00 -0.79 -18.77
N PHE A 11 9.83 -0.18 -18.66
CA PHE A 11 9.59 0.91 -17.73
C PHE A 11 9.77 0.44 -16.27
N LEU A 12 9.22 -0.71 -15.92
CA LEU A 12 9.38 -1.29 -14.57
C LEU A 12 10.85 -1.58 -14.25
N LYS A 13 11.64 -2.10 -15.20
CA LYS A 13 13.09 -2.29 -15.00
C LYS A 13 13.82 -0.98 -14.71
N TYR A 14 13.46 0.09 -15.40
CA TYR A 14 14.07 1.39 -15.17
C TYR A 14 13.79 1.93 -13.77
N VAL A 15 12.54 1.84 -13.28
CA VAL A 15 12.20 2.25 -11.90
C VAL A 15 12.82 1.37 -10.82
N HIS A 16 13.24 0.13 -11.15
CA HIS A 16 13.96 -0.74 -10.20
C HIS A 16 15.41 -0.32 -9.94
N THR A 17 15.97 0.60 -10.75
CA THR A 17 17.33 1.12 -10.55
C THR A 17 17.40 2.30 -9.58
N ILE A 18 16.32 2.64 -8.90
CA ILE A 18 16.30 3.71 -7.90
C ILE A 18 17.23 3.32 -6.75
N ASP A 19 18.15 4.24 -6.42
CA ASP A 19 19.01 4.08 -5.26
C ASP A 19 18.18 4.16 -3.97
N LEU A 20 18.14 3.07 -3.22
CA LEU A 20 17.43 2.94 -1.94
C LEU A 20 18.39 3.01 -0.75
N SER A 21 19.68 3.32 -0.95
CA SER A 21 20.70 3.35 0.10
C SER A 21 20.40 4.35 1.23
N PHE A 22 19.56 5.36 0.97
CA PHE A 22 19.11 6.31 1.98
C PHE A 22 18.06 5.73 2.94
N MET A 23 17.38 4.64 2.56
CA MET A 23 16.40 3.97 3.40
C MET A 23 17.10 3.18 4.50
N LYS A 24 16.48 3.15 5.66
CA LYS A 24 16.97 2.40 6.82
C LYS A 24 15.87 1.51 7.36
N GLU A 25 16.27 0.43 8.02
CA GLU A 25 15.35 -0.41 8.77
C GLU A 25 14.50 0.43 9.74
N ASP A 26 13.19 0.22 9.72
CA ASP A 26 12.26 0.78 10.70
C ASP A 26 11.90 -0.30 11.74
N LYS A 27 12.72 -0.36 12.78
CA LYS A 27 12.54 -1.34 13.87
C LYS A 27 11.25 -1.15 14.65
N VAL A 28 10.73 0.09 14.71
CA VAL A 28 9.46 0.39 15.39
C VAL A 28 8.31 -0.14 14.56
N MET A 29 8.29 0.17 13.26
CA MET A 29 7.28 -0.35 12.34
C MET A 29 7.30 -1.89 12.31
N ARG A 30 8.48 -2.51 12.22
CA ARG A 30 8.64 -3.97 12.28
C ARG A 30 7.99 -4.54 13.53
N SER A 31 8.35 -4.02 14.71
CA SER A 31 7.82 -4.50 15.99
C SER A 31 6.29 -4.37 16.07
N GLU A 32 5.72 -3.25 15.63
CA GLU A 32 4.27 -3.08 15.64
C GLU A 32 3.55 -3.98 14.63
N LEU A 33 4.14 -4.22 13.46
CA LEU A 33 3.61 -5.18 12.48
C LEU A 33 3.64 -6.62 13.01
N GLU A 34 4.69 -7.03 13.72
CA GLU A 34 4.78 -8.37 14.33
C GLU A 34 3.74 -8.58 15.44
N LEU A 35 3.53 -7.57 16.27
CA LEU A 35 2.60 -7.63 17.40
C LEU A 35 1.13 -7.47 16.99
N LEU A 36 0.87 -6.95 15.81
CA LEU A 36 -0.48 -6.71 15.32
C LEU A 36 -1.10 -8.03 14.81
N ASP A 37 -2.06 -8.57 15.57
CA ASP A 37 -2.82 -9.78 15.21
C ASP A 37 -3.89 -9.47 14.15
N MET A 38 -3.40 -9.22 12.92
CA MET A 38 -4.19 -9.00 11.71
C MET A 38 -3.43 -9.53 10.50
N GLU A 39 -4.15 -10.04 9.50
CA GLU A 39 -3.55 -10.30 8.20
C GLU A 39 -3.12 -8.99 7.53
N LYS A 40 -1.99 -9.03 6.87
CA LYS A 40 -1.34 -7.87 6.25
C LYS A 40 -0.99 -8.18 4.81
N PHE A 41 -1.31 -7.25 3.91
CA PHE A 41 -1.07 -7.39 2.48
C PHE A 41 -0.49 -6.11 1.91
N ILE A 42 0.31 -6.24 0.87
CA ILE A 42 0.82 -5.11 0.08
C ILE A 42 0.02 -5.01 -1.21
N PHE A 43 -0.50 -3.82 -1.48
CA PHE A 43 -1.21 -3.50 -2.72
C PHE A 43 -0.52 -2.33 -3.42
N THR A 44 0.21 -2.60 -4.51
CA THR A 44 1.08 -1.62 -5.16
C THR A 44 0.78 -1.45 -6.65
N ASN A 45 0.97 -0.21 -7.16
CA ASN A 45 1.02 0.07 -8.60
C ASN A 45 2.44 -0.19 -9.18
N GLY A 46 3.41 -0.49 -8.33
CA GLY A 46 4.74 -0.97 -8.72
C GLY A 46 4.75 -2.47 -9.01
N SER A 47 5.92 -3.01 -9.33
CA SER A 47 6.13 -4.46 -9.45
C SER A 47 6.40 -5.09 -8.09
N ALA A 48 6.22 -6.41 -8.01
CA ALA A 48 6.56 -7.19 -6.82
C ALA A 48 8.04 -7.07 -6.45
N ASP A 49 8.94 -7.10 -7.44
CA ASP A 49 10.38 -6.94 -7.21
C ASP A 49 10.72 -5.58 -6.60
N HIS A 50 10.02 -4.52 -7.02
CA HIS A 50 10.20 -3.20 -6.42
C HIS A 50 9.69 -3.17 -4.96
N ALA A 51 8.53 -3.78 -4.71
CA ALA A 51 8.00 -3.91 -3.36
C ALA A 51 8.95 -4.73 -2.46
N GLU A 52 9.48 -5.85 -2.94
CA GLU A 52 10.48 -6.66 -2.23
C GLU A 52 11.72 -5.85 -1.87
N ASN A 53 12.27 -5.10 -2.82
CA ASN A 53 13.42 -4.22 -2.58
C ASN A 53 13.15 -3.21 -1.45
N ILE A 54 12.03 -2.50 -1.51
CA ILE A 54 11.68 -1.51 -0.49
C ILE A 54 11.47 -2.18 0.88
N LEU A 55 10.67 -3.25 0.93
CA LEU A 55 10.34 -3.94 2.17
C LEU A 55 11.59 -4.59 2.80
N THR A 56 12.55 -5.03 1.99
CA THR A 56 13.84 -5.56 2.45
C THR A 56 14.69 -4.46 3.09
N HIS A 57 14.79 -3.28 2.47
CA HIS A 57 15.51 -2.14 3.06
C HIS A 57 14.85 -1.65 4.36
N LEU A 58 13.52 -1.75 4.46
CA LEU A 58 12.79 -1.45 5.69
C LEU A 58 12.90 -2.55 6.76
N GLY A 59 13.45 -3.72 6.42
CA GLY A 59 13.60 -4.86 7.33
C GLY A 59 12.30 -5.59 7.66
N ILE A 60 11.31 -5.57 6.75
CA ILE A 60 9.96 -6.11 6.98
C ILE A 60 9.45 -7.07 5.88
N TYR A 61 10.27 -7.39 4.88
CA TYR A 61 9.82 -8.26 3.77
C TYR A 61 9.38 -9.64 4.23
N ASP A 62 10.07 -10.22 5.20
CA ASP A 62 9.75 -11.54 5.78
C ASP A 62 8.37 -11.61 6.45
N LEU A 63 7.78 -10.46 6.82
CA LEU A 63 6.43 -10.40 7.38
C LEU A 63 5.33 -10.51 6.32
N PHE A 64 5.66 -10.34 5.05
CA PHE A 64 4.72 -10.38 3.93
C PHE A 64 5.03 -11.53 2.96
N GLY A 65 6.27 -11.64 2.50
CA GLY A 65 6.64 -12.54 1.42
C GLY A 65 5.97 -12.17 0.09
N ARG A 66 6.32 -12.87 -0.99
CA ARG A 66 5.73 -12.63 -2.33
C ARG A 66 4.23 -12.94 -2.37
N GLU A 67 3.80 -13.91 -1.61
CA GLU A 67 2.43 -14.40 -1.59
C GLU A 67 1.41 -13.40 -1.06
N ARG A 68 1.86 -12.38 -0.31
CA ARG A 68 1.01 -11.30 0.25
C ARG A 68 1.17 -9.98 -0.50
N VAL A 69 1.80 -10.00 -1.66
CA VAL A 69 1.95 -8.82 -2.52
C VAL A 69 1.01 -8.95 -3.72
N PHE A 70 0.19 -7.93 -3.95
CA PHE A 70 -0.58 -7.73 -5.17
C PHE A 70 0.01 -6.54 -5.92
N ASP A 71 0.57 -6.81 -7.08
CA ASP A 71 1.31 -5.85 -7.87
C ASP A 71 0.59 -5.43 -9.16
N ILE A 72 1.19 -4.55 -9.92
CA ILE A 72 0.62 -4.05 -11.17
C ILE A 72 0.47 -5.15 -12.24
N GLN A 73 1.27 -6.22 -12.20
CA GLN A 73 1.16 -7.35 -13.11
C GLN A 73 -0.04 -8.22 -12.75
N ASP A 74 -0.25 -8.49 -11.46
CA ASP A 74 -1.46 -9.17 -10.95
C ASP A 74 -2.74 -8.42 -11.38
N ALA A 75 -2.66 -7.08 -11.46
CA ALA A 75 -3.74 -6.20 -11.90
C ALA A 75 -3.93 -6.16 -13.43
N GLY A 76 -3.11 -6.87 -14.20
CA GLY A 76 -3.10 -6.76 -15.67
C GLY A 76 -2.74 -5.37 -16.16
N TYR A 77 -1.85 -4.68 -15.45
CA TYR A 77 -1.39 -3.31 -15.70
C TYR A 77 -2.49 -2.22 -15.60
N ILE A 78 -3.56 -2.51 -14.87
CA ILE A 78 -4.60 -1.53 -14.56
C ILE A 78 -4.30 -0.95 -13.16
N PRO A 79 -3.95 0.34 -13.04
CA PRO A 79 -3.49 0.89 -11.77
C PRO A 79 -4.64 1.22 -10.80
N LYS A 80 -4.32 1.38 -9.52
CA LYS A 80 -5.19 2.09 -8.55
C LYS A 80 -5.48 3.51 -9.07
N PRO A 81 -6.66 4.04 -8.85
CA PRO A 81 -7.80 3.55 -8.06
C PRO A 81 -8.88 2.80 -8.86
N GLU A 82 -8.54 2.12 -9.93
CA GLU A 82 -9.51 1.41 -10.76
C GLU A 82 -10.23 0.31 -9.96
N ALA A 83 -11.56 0.26 -10.08
CA ALA A 83 -12.40 -0.68 -9.34
C ALA A 83 -12.03 -2.15 -9.62
N LYS A 84 -11.77 -2.48 -10.88
CA LYS A 84 -11.38 -3.82 -11.30
C LYS A 84 -10.13 -4.31 -10.57
N THR A 85 -9.14 -3.44 -10.41
CA THR A 85 -7.87 -3.76 -9.73
C THR A 85 -8.09 -4.07 -8.25
N PHE A 86 -8.90 -3.24 -7.58
CA PHE A 86 -9.25 -3.46 -6.19
C PHE A 86 -10.03 -4.77 -5.99
N ASP A 87 -11.02 -5.03 -6.86
CA ASP A 87 -11.85 -6.24 -6.79
C ASP A 87 -11.01 -7.52 -7.07
N LEU A 88 -10.02 -7.47 -7.96
CA LEU A 88 -9.08 -8.57 -8.20
C LEU A 88 -8.22 -8.84 -6.95
N MET A 89 -7.70 -7.80 -6.31
CA MET A 89 -6.88 -7.90 -5.11
C MET A 89 -7.68 -8.52 -3.95
N THR A 90 -8.87 -8.00 -3.66
CA THR A 90 -9.71 -8.53 -2.59
C THR A 90 -10.13 -9.98 -2.84
N LYS A 91 -10.41 -10.34 -4.10
CA LYS A 91 -10.71 -11.72 -4.49
C LYS A 91 -9.51 -12.65 -4.32
N LYS A 92 -8.30 -12.22 -4.74
CA LYS A 92 -7.07 -13.02 -4.64
C LYS A 92 -6.78 -13.42 -3.19
N PHE A 93 -6.96 -12.49 -2.27
CA PHE A 93 -6.62 -12.69 -0.86
C PHE A 93 -7.81 -13.07 0.03
N GLY A 94 -9.02 -13.18 -0.51
CA GLY A 94 -10.22 -13.45 0.29
C GLY A 94 -10.60 -12.33 1.27
N ILE A 95 -10.23 -11.10 0.97
CA ILE A 95 -10.40 -9.94 1.85
C ILE A 95 -11.85 -9.48 1.88
N ASN A 96 -12.41 -9.29 3.10
CA ASN A 96 -13.66 -8.58 3.31
C ASN A 96 -13.39 -7.07 3.45
N PRO A 97 -13.77 -6.22 2.48
CA PRO A 97 -13.50 -4.78 2.55
C PRO A 97 -14.05 -4.11 3.80
N LYS A 98 -15.19 -4.56 4.33
CA LYS A 98 -15.83 -3.97 5.52
C LYS A 98 -15.07 -4.21 6.83
N GLU A 99 -14.14 -5.15 6.82
CA GLU A 99 -13.28 -5.50 7.96
C GLU A 99 -11.82 -5.09 7.70
N THR A 100 -11.61 -4.25 6.68
CA THR A 100 -10.28 -3.89 6.20
C THR A 100 -9.96 -2.44 6.46
N ILE A 101 -8.75 -2.20 6.95
CA ILE A 101 -8.13 -0.88 6.99
C ILE A 101 -7.27 -0.77 5.73
N TYR A 102 -7.58 0.20 4.88
CA TYR A 102 -6.84 0.48 3.65
C TYR A 102 -6.01 1.75 3.81
N ILE A 103 -4.69 1.59 3.87
CA ILE A 103 -3.72 2.67 4.11
C ILE A 103 -3.02 3.00 2.79
N GLU A 104 -2.90 4.27 2.46
CA GLU A 104 -2.36 4.78 1.20
C GLU A 104 -1.73 6.16 1.37
N ASP A 105 -0.68 6.44 0.65
CA ASP A 105 0.00 7.74 0.61
C ASP A 105 -0.54 8.66 -0.51
N ILE A 106 -1.18 8.09 -1.54
CA ILE A 106 -1.86 8.84 -2.60
C ILE A 106 -3.35 8.89 -2.26
N ALA A 107 -3.82 10.03 -1.77
CA ALA A 107 -5.18 10.21 -1.26
C ALA A 107 -6.26 9.73 -2.26
N LYS A 108 -6.10 10.02 -3.55
CA LYS A 108 -7.04 9.60 -4.61
C LYS A 108 -7.24 8.08 -4.67
N ASN A 109 -6.22 7.29 -4.36
CA ASN A 109 -6.30 5.83 -4.41
C ASN A 109 -7.23 5.24 -3.34
N LEU A 110 -7.51 5.97 -2.27
CA LEU A 110 -8.43 5.55 -1.20
C LEU A 110 -9.89 5.49 -1.66
N SER A 111 -10.24 6.20 -2.73
CA SER A 111 -11.63 6.36 -3.19
C SER A 111 -12.34 5.03 -3.46
N ILE A 112 -11.65 4.04 -4.00
CA ILE A 112 -12.24 2.74 -4.30
C ILE A 112 -12.42 1.89 -3.05
N GLY A 113 -11.45 1.89 -2.14
CA GLY A 113 -11.56 1.19 -0.85
C GLY A 113 -12.76 1.69 -0.05
N PHE A 114 -12.94 3.01 0.03
CA PHE A 114 -14.09 3.62 0.67
C PHE A 114 -15.42 3.18 0.04
N LYS A 115 -15.53 3.19 -1.29
CA LYS A 115 -16.73 2.72 -2.01
C LYS A 115 -17.05 1.24 -1.76
N ARG A 116 -16.06 0.44 -1.40
CA ARG A 116 -16.21 -0.98 -1.04
C ARG A 116 -16.43 -1.21 0.45
N GLY A 117 -16.34 -0.16 1.27
CA GLY A 117 -16.62 -0.19 2.71
C GLY A 117 -15.41 -0.34 3.61
N CYS A 118 -14.19 -0.16 3.09
CA CYS A 118 -12.98 -0.11 3.91
C CYS A 118 -12.96 1.11 4.81
N THR A 119 -12.34 0.98 5.98
CA THR A 119 -11.81 2.13 6.72
C THR A 119 -10.56 2.63 5.99
N THR A 120 -10.62 3.86 5.48
CA THR A 120 -9.56 4.43 4.66
C THR A 120 -8.67 5.36 5.44
N VAL A 121 -7.37 5.21 5.30
CA VAL A 121 -6.37 5.97 6.04
C VAL A 121 -5.37 6.59 5.07
N TRP A 122 -5.28 7.89 5.05
CA TRP A 122 -4.28 8.60 4.26
C TRP A 122 -3.04 8.88 5.10
N LEU A 123 -1.90 8.31 4.68
CA LEU A 123 -0.58 8.66 5.20
C LEU A 123 -0.15 9.96 4.53
N ILE A 124 -0.18 11.05 5.29
CA ILE A 124 0.14 12.39 4.80
C ILE A 124 1.59 12.43 4.33
N ASN A 125 1.80 12.98 3.15
CA ASN A 125 3.11 13.31 2.61
C ASN A 125 3.10 14.70 1.96
N ASP A 126 4.27 15.24 1.66
CA ASP A 126 4.41 16.58 1.09
C ASP A 126 4.38 16.61 -0.43
N GLU A 127 4.31 15.45 -1.08
CA GLU A 127 4.27 15.34 -2.52
C GLU A 127 2.96 15.88 -3.10
N HIS A 128 3.05 16.74 -4.12
CA HIS A 128 1.87 17.31 -4.77
C HIS A 128 0.90 16.24 -5.26
N PHE A 129 1.42 15.18 -5.84
CA PHE A 129 0.61 14.05 -6.37
C PHE A 129 -0.10 13.28 -5.26
N GLY A 130 0.53 13.11 -4.10
CA GLY A 130 -0.05 12.45 -2.93
C GLY A 130 -1.26 13.20 -2.36
N LYS A 131 -1.25 14.54 -2.48
CA LYS A 131 -2.28 15.44 -1.93
C LYS A 131 -3.52 15.61 -2.82
N ILE A 132 -3.50 15.10 -4.06
CA ILE A 132 -4.67 15.20 -4.95
C ILE A 132 -5.86 14.53 -4.28
N ASP A 133 -6.97 15.29 -4.15
CA ASP A 133 -8.20 14.84 -3.50
C ASP A 133 -8.10 14.59 -1.97
N SER A 134 -7.07 15.10 -1.30
CA SER A 134 -6.85 14.89 0.13
C SER A 134 -7.90 15.54 1.07
N ASN A 135 -8.84 16.31 0.50
CA ASN A 135 -9.96 16.93 1.23
C ASN A 135 -11.30 16.21 1.00
N LYS A 136 -11.31 15.05 0.35
CA LYS A 136 -12.53 14.32 0.02
C LYS A 136 -13.04 13.47 1.20
N ASP A 137 -14.35 13.27 1.25
CA ASP A 137 -15.07 12.54 2.31
C ASP A 137 -14.76 11.04 2.34
N TYR A 138 -14.11 10.51 1.30
CA TYR A 138 -13.68 9.12 1.28
C TYR A 138 -12.38 8.86 2.05
N ILE A 139 -11.84 9.83 2.78
CA ILE A 139 -10.72 9.67 3.70
C ILE A 139 -11.26 9.63 5.12
N SER A 140 -11.28 8.44 5.73
CA SER A 140 -11.80 8.26 7.10
C SER A 140 -10.84 8.81 8.15
N HIS A 141 -9.55 8.62 7.95
CA HIS A 141 -8.50 9.07 8.87
C HIS A 141 -7.30 9.64 8.10
N LYS A 142 -6.59 10.57 8.75
CA LYS A 142 -5.33 11.14 8.25
C LYS A 142 -4.25 10.93 9.31
N ILE A 143 -3.12 10.39 8.90
CA ILE A 143 -2.00 10.10 9.79
C ILE A 143 -0.69 10.65 9.22
N GLU A 144 0.24 11.02 10.09
CA GLU A 144 1.57 11.50 9.72
C GLU A 144 2.64 10.42 9.94
N ASN A 145 2.34 9.42 10.76
CA ASN A 145 3.28 8.36 11.13
C ASN A 145 2.59 7.00 11.18
N LEU A 146 3.03 6.10 10.29
CA LEU A 146 2.45 4.77 10.17
C LEU A 146 2.72 3.91 11.41
N SER A 147 3.94 3.95 11.95
CA SER A 147 4.33 3.13 13.11
C SER A 147 3.52 3.49 14.36
N LEU A 148 3.26 4.77 14.59
CA LEU A 148 2.39 5.22 15.69
C LEU A 148 0.95 4.76 15.47
N PHE A 149 0.43 4.87 14.28
CA PHE A 149 -0.93 4.41 13.96
C PHE A 149 -1.10 2.89 14.16
N LEU A 150 -0.13 2.09 13.72
CA LEU A 150 -0.13 0.64 13.94
C LEU A 150 -0.18 0.29 15.45
N LYS A 151 0.59 1.03 16.26
CA LYS A 151 0.56 0.88 17.73
C LYS A 151 -0.81 1.20 18.31
N GLU A 152 -1.44 2.28 17.86
CA GLU A 152 -2.80 2.67 18.30
C GLU A 152 -3.82 1.58 17.99
N ILE A 153 -3.83 1.05 16.75
CA ILE A 153 -4.73 -0.04 16.36
C ILE A 153 -4.53 -1.26 17.25
N ARG A 154 -3.28 -1.66 17.47
CA ARG A 154 -2.95 -2.80 18.32
C ARG A 154 -3.49 -2.64 19.74
N LEU A 155 -3.32 -1.47 20.34
CA LEU A 155 -3.80 -1.19 21.70
C LEU A 155 -5.33 -1.20 21.78
N LEU A 156 -6.03 -0.71 20.78
CA LEU A 156 -7.49 -0.76 20.70
C LEU A 156 -8.03 -2.19 20.61
N LYS A 157 -7.33 -3.10 19.93
CA LYS A 157 -7.71 -4.52 19.82
C LYS A 157 -7.42 -5.34 21.10
N SER A 158 -6.57 -4.82 21.98
CA SER A 158 -6.19 -5.51 23.22
C SER A 158 -7.15 -5.21 24.40
N GLN A 159 -8.14 -4.37 24.18
CA GLN A 159 -9.22 -4.03 25.13
C GLN A 159 -10.45 -4.86 24.86
#